data_77be2310c899150806f1ba80d006c8ce
#
_entry.id   77be2310c899150806f1ba80d006c8ce
#
_cell.length_a   1.000
_cell.length_b   1.000
_cell.length_c   1.000
_cell.angle_alpha   90.00
_cell.angle_beta   90.00
_cell.angle_gamma   90.00
#
_symmetry.space_group_name_H-M   'P 1'
#
loop_
_entity.id
_entity.type
_entity.pdbx_description
1 polymer ?
#
loop_
_entity_poly.entity_id
_entity_poly.type
_entity_poly.pdbx_seq_one_letter_code
_entity_poly.pdbx_strand_id
1 'polypeptide(L)'
;MGITKTDFMRGMQCRKMLWLDKHKPGLRVIPPETQARLDAGNDFGDRTMGMFGPYEEMTVYRPGTRIPDKKKMAEKTALHLAAGTPVICEAAFLNYNNYCAVDILRKTESGYDFYEVKNAPEVHEQFIRDAAFQHYIISRCGLKIGHIFIVTHGPDEEHPFVPVEITEAAKGAYGWINENIWDLNRIQKETAEIRTEPGDQCSHPYACWYYGYCHGEASGEQIRMEGL
;
A
#
# COMPACT_ATOMS: atom_id res chain seq x y z
N MET A 1 -0.20 12.97 12.28
CA MET A 1 -0.72 12.16 11.16
C MET A 1 0.32 11.12 10.87
N GLY A 2 -0.05 9.87 10.64
CA GLY A 2 0.91 8.80 10.37
C GLY A 2 1.00 8.52 8.88
N ILE A 3 1.90 7.63 8.52
CA ILE A 3 2.19 7.26 7.14
C ILE A 3 1.53 5.92 6.80
N THR A 4 0.96 5.80 5.61
CA THR A 4 0.46 4.53 5.07
C THR A 4 1.54 3.84 4.22
N LYS A 5 1.32 2.57 3.83
CA LYS A 5 2.16 1.88 2.84
C LYS A 5 2.35 2.73 1.58
N THR A 6 1.25 3.19 1.00
CA THR A 6 1.26 4.03 -0.21
C THR A 6 2.04 5.32 0.01
N ASP A 7 1.81 6.02 1.13
CA ASP A 7 2.53 7.26 1.45
C ASP A 7 4.04 7.01 1.58
N PHE A 8 4.42 5.89 2.23
CA PHE A 8 5.83 5.52 2.39
C PHE A 8 6.49 5.28 1.04
N MET A 9 5.91 4.41 0.21
CA MET A 9 6.47 4.07 -1.10
C MET A 9 6.55 5.29 -2.02
N ARG A 10 5.52 6.13 -2.04
CA ARG A 10 5.50 7.38 -2.81
C ARG A 10 6.52 8.39 -2.30
N GLY A 11 6.66 8.50 -0.99
CA GLY A 11 7.69 9.35 -0.37
C GLY A 11 9.11 8.87 -0.66
N MET A 12 9.32 7.56 -0.76
CA MET A 12 10.61 6.98 -1.17
C MET A 12 10.91 7.23 -2.63
N GLN A 13 9.92 7.22 -3.50
CA GLN A 13 10.08 7.60 -4.90
C GLN A 13 10.38 9.10 -5.03
N CYS A 14 9.58 9.96 -4.37
CA CYS A 14 9.76 11.42 -4.41
C CYS A 14 9.16 12.08 -3.17
N ARG A 15 9.99 12.79 -2.36
CA ARG A 15 9.54 13.52 -1.17
C ARG A 15 8.49 14.59 -1.51
N LYS A 16 8.66 15.28 -2.64
CA LYS A 16 7.69 16.29 -3.12
C LYS A 16 6.34 15.65 -3.46
N MET A 17 6.32 14.46 -4.07
CA MET A 17 5.09 13.74 -4.36
C MET A 17 4.30 13.44 -3.08
N LEU A 18 4.96 12.96 -2.02
CA LEU A 18 4.34 12.72 -0.72
C LEU A 18 3.76 14.01 -0.13
N TRP A 19 4.49 15.12 -0.22
CA TRP A 19 4.02 16.42 0.24
C TRP A 19 2.80 16.90 -0.56
N LEU A 20 2.83 16.78 -1.90
CA LEU A 20 1.73 17.15 -2.79
C LEU A 20 0.47 16.32 -2.53
N ASP A 21 0.60 15.02 -2.27
CA ASP A 21 -0.53 14.16 -1.89
C ASP A 21 -1.28 14.69 -0.67
N LYS A 22 -0.56 15.32 0.24
CA LYS A 22 -1.11 15.86 1.47
C LYS A 22 -1.67 17.27 1.30
N HIS A 23 -0.96 18.15 0.60
CA HIS A 23 -1.24 19.58 0.61
C HIS A 23 -1.93 20.06 -0.67
N LYS A 24 -1.75 19.37 -1.79
CA LYS A 24 -2.31 19.72 -3.11
C LYS A 24 -2.88 18.51 -3.85
N PRO A 25 -3.75 17.69 -3.23
CA PRO A 25 -4.25 16.46 -3.87
C PRO A 25 -5.05 16.71 -5.16
N GLY A 26 -5.64 17.90 -5.32
CA GLY A 26 -6.39 18.30 -6.51
C GLY A 26 -5.53 18.46 -7.77
N LEU A 27 -4.18 18.56 -7.61
CA LEU A 27 -3.25 18.62 -8.76
C LEU A 27 -2.88 17.24 -9.30
N ARG A 28 -3.43 16.17 -8.72
CA ARG A 28 -3.15 14.79 -9.11
C ARG A 28 -3.84 14.46 -10.44
N VAL A 29 -3.05 13.99 -11.39
CA VAL A 29 -3.54 13.45 -12.66
C VAL A 29 -3.11 12.00 -12.76
N ILE A 30 -4.08 11.09 -12.77
CA ILE A 30 -3.83 9.65 -12.93
C ILE A 30 -4.05 9.31 -14.40
N PRO A 31 -3.01 8.88 -15.15
CA PRO A 31 -3.17 8.47 -16.54
C PRO A 31 -4.17 7.30 -16.66
N PRO A 32 -4.97 7.23 -17.76
CA PRO A 32 -5.96 6.17 -17.93
C PRO A 32 -5.38 4.76 -17.85
N GLU A 33 -4.20 4.53 -18.42
CA GLU A 33 -3.48 3.24 -18.35
C GLU A 33 -3.07 2.89 -16.92
N THR A 34 -2.71 3.89 -16.11
CA THR A 34 -2.41 3.69 -14.69
C THR A 34 -3.67 3.33 -13.92
N GLN A 35 -4.80 4.01 -14.21
CA GLN A 35 -6.09 3.68 -13.59
C GLN A 35 -6.52 2.25 -13.95
N ALA A 36 -6.45 1.86 -15.21
CA ALA A 36 -6.78 0.51 -15.65
C ALA A 36 -5.92 -0.56 -14.93
N ARG A 37 -4.62 -0.28 -14.72
CA ARG A 37 -3.73 -1.18 -13.96
C ARG A 37 -4.12 -1.27 -12.49
N LEU A 38 -4.54 -0.17 -11.86
CA LEU A 38 -5.03 -0.17 -10.47
C LEU A 38 -6.33 -0.97 -10.35
N ASP A 39 -7.26 -0.80 -11.29
CA ASP A 39 -8.53 -1.53 -11.30
C ASP A 39 -8.29 -3.03 -11.49
N ALA A 40 -7.43 -3.44 -12.43
CA ALA A 40 -7.04 -4.83 -12.61
C ALA A 40 -6.32 -5.41 -11.37
N GLY A 41 -5.56 -4.57 -10.64
CA GLY A 41 -4.94 -4.96 -9.36
C GLY A 41 -5.98 -5.25 -8.29
N ASN A 42 -7.01 -4.40 -8.17
CA ASN A 42 -8.11 -4.60 -7.23
C ASN A 42 -8.89 -5.89 -7.57
N ASP A 43 -9.24 -6.10 -8.83
CA ASP A 43 -9.96 -7.30 -9.29
C ASP A 43 -9.16 -8.59 -9.01
N PHE A 44 -7.84 -8.54 -9.17
CA PHE A 44 -6.97 -9.66 -8.83
C PHE A 44 -6.91 -9.90 -7.33
N GLY A 45 -6.84 -8.84 -6.52
CA GLY A 45 -6.89 -8.89 -5.06
C GLY A 45 -8.18 -9.55 -4.57
N ASP A 46 -9.34 -9.08 -5.05
CA ASP A 46 -10.65 -9.59 -4.66
C ASP A 46 -10.78 -11.10 -4.95
N ARG A 47 -10.31 -11.56 -6.12
CA ARG A 47 -10.32 -12.99 -6.47
C ARG A 47 -9.39 -13.83 -5.58
N THR A 48 -8.32 -13.23 -5.09
CA THR A 48 -7.31 -13.93 -4.27
C THR A 48 -7.75 -14.13 -2.83
N MET A 49 -8.67 -13.31 -2.29
CA MET A 49 -9.13 -13.40 -0.91
C MET A 49 -9.64 -14.81 -0.52
N GLY A 50 -10.29 -15.50 -1.46
CA GLY A 50 -10.81 -16.85 -1.27
C GLY A 50 -9.81 -17.99 -1.46
N MET A 51 -8.53 -17.73 -1.71
CA MET A 51 -7.55 -18.78 -2.04
C MET A 51 -7.33 -19.83 -0.93
N PHE A 52 -7.66 -19.50 0.31
CA PHE A 52 -7.57 -20.40 1.46
C PHE A 52 -8.94 -20.87 1.99
N GLY A 53 -10.01 -20.67 1.22
CA GLY A 53 -11.38 -21.00 1.62
C GLY A 53 -12.11 -19.82 2.30
N PRO A 54 -13.07 -20.10 3.21
CA PRO A 54 -13.83 -19.05 3.88
C PRO A 54 -12.94 -18.06 4.65
N TYR A 55 -13.24 -16.78 4.56
CA TYR A 55 -12.49 -15.71 5.18
C TYR A 55 -13.39 -14.64 5.81
N GLU A 56 -12.80 -13.81 6.65
CA GLU A 56 -13.41 -12.62 7.22
C GLU A 56 -12.70 -11.37 6.68
N GLU A 57 -13.46 -10.49 6.04
CA GLU A 57 -12.92 -9.24 5.48
C GLU A 57 -13.06 -8.08 6.47
N MET A 58 -11.98 -7.33 6.65
CA MET A 58 -11.91 -6.24 7.64
C MET A 58 -12.34 -4.89 7.11
N THR A 59 -12.58 -4.74 5.82
CA THR A 59 -12.94 -3.46 5.19
C THR A 59 -14.15 -2.82 5.84
N VAL A 60 -13.97 -1.56 6.28
CA VAL A 60 -15.03 -0.71 6.81
C VAL A 60 -14.85 0.69 6.22
N TYR A 61 -15.90 1.23 5.64
CA TYR A 61 -15.89 2.60 5.10
C TYR A 61 -16.49 3.59 6.08
N ARG A 62 -16.05 4.85 6.01
CA ARG A 62 -16.70 5.96 6.70
C ARG A 62 -18.10 6.15 6.15
N PRO A 63 -19.10 6.49 6.99
CA PRO A 63 -20.48 6.66 6.55
C PRO A 63 -20.61 7.58 5.34
N GLY A 64 -21.32 7.11 4.30
CA GLY A 64 -21.59 7.87 3.07
C GLY A 64 -20.37 8.09 2.15
N THR A 65 -19.24 7.41 2.37
CA THR A 65 -18.02 7.54 1.56
C THR A 65 -17.44 6.19 1.16
N ARG A 66 -16.49 6.21 0.23
CA ARG A 66 -15.59 5.06 -0.07
C ARG A 66 -14.22 5.19 0.61
N ILE A 67 -14.12 6.01 1.66
CA ILE A 67 -12.87 6.21 2.39
C ILE A 67 -12.80 5.18 3.52
N PRO A 68 -11.78 4.32 3.58
CA PRO A 68 -11.62 3.35 4.65
C PRO A 68 -11.55 4.01 6.03
N ASP A 69 -12.29 3.48 6.99
CA ASP A 69 -12.21 3.85 8.39
C ASP A 69 -11.11 3.02 9.07
N LYS A 70 -9.88 3.50 8.94
CA LYS A 70 -8.66 2.82 9.40
C LYS A 70 -8.73 2.38 10.87
N LYS A 71 -9.39 3.17 11.72
CA LYS A 71 -9.51 2.86 13.15
C LYS A 71 -10.47 1.70 13.37
N LYS A 72 -11.66 1.74 12.76
CA LYS A 72 -12.64 0.65 12.84
C LYS A 72 -12.13 -0.64 12.22
N MET A 73 -11.40 -0.56 11.11
CA MET A 73 -10.75 -1.73 10.50
C MET A 73 -9.74 -2.35 11.47
N ALA A 74 -8.87 -1.55 12.12
CA ALA A 74 -7.91 -2.06 13.08
C ALA A 74 -8.58 -2.66 14.33
N GLU A 75 -9.66 -2.05 14.84
CA GLU A 75 -10.46 -2.58 15.94
C GLU A 75 -11.11 -3.92 15.56
N LYS A 76 -11.70 -4.02 14.36
CA LYS A 76 -12.27 -5.25 13.82
C LYS A 76 -11.20 -6.34 13.67
N THR A 77 -10.03 -6.01 13.11
CA THR A 77 -8.89 -6.92 13.01
C THR A 77 -8.49 -7.48 14.37
N ALA A 78 -8.37 -6.64 15.40
CA ALA A 78 -7.99 -7.07 16.74
C ALA A 78 -8.99 -8.09 17.33
N LEU A 79 -10.30 -7.89 17.11
CA LEU A 79 -11.34 -8.83 17.55
C LEU A 79 -11.20 -10.19 16.84
N HIS A 80 -10.99 -10.22 15.53
CA HIS A 80 -10.82 -11.44 14.77
C HIS A 80 -9.52 -12.17 15.10
N LEU A 81 -8.43 -11.45 15.35
CA LEU A 81 -7.17 -12.03 15.84
C LEU A 81 -7.35 -12.67 17.21
N ALA A 82 -8.05 -12.00 18.15
CA ALA A 82 -8.34 -12.55 19.48
C ALA A 82 -9.25 -13.78 19.41
N ALA A 83 -10.20 -13.83 18.48
CA ALA A 83 -11.05 -14.99 18.21
C ALA A 83 -10.29 -16.15 17.51
N GLY A 84 -9.10 -15.90 17.03
CA GLY A 84 -8.29 -16.88 16.30
C GLY A 84 -8.87 -17.25 14.94
N THR A 85 -9.48 -16.28 14.24
CA THR A 85 -10.05 -16.45 12.91
C THR A 85 -9.03 -17.03 11.93
N PRO A 86 -9.36 -18.11 11.19
CA PRO A 86 -8.39 -18.82 10.36
C PRO A 86 -7.82 -18.00 9.19
N VAL A 87 -8.67 -17.23 8.52
CA VAL A 87 -8.29 -16.37 7.39
C VAL A 87 -8.92 -15.00 7.55
N ILE A 88 -8.10 -13.97 7.55
CA ILE A 88 -8.51 -12.57 7.70
C ILE A 88 -7.99 -11.80 6.50
N CYS A 89 -8.90 -11.17 5.73
CA CYS A 89 -8.54 -10.33 4.59
C CYS A 89 -8.65 -8.84 4.94
N GLU A 90 -7.83 -8.01 4.28
CA GLU A 90 -7.74 -6.56 4.56
C GLU A 90 -7.45 -6.25 6.05
N ALA A 91 -6.62 -7.09 6.68
CA ALA A 91 -6.30 -6.99 8.09
C ALA A 91 -5.51 -5.70 8.40
N ALA A 92 -6.13 -4.78 9.12
CA ALA A 92 -5.60 -3.44 9.34
C ALA A 92 -4.84 -3.30 10.66
N PHE A 93 -3.71 -2.58 10.61
CA PHE A 93 -2.85 -2.33 11.76
C PHE A 93 -2.50 -0.85 11.88
N LEU A 94 -2.48 -0.35 13.13
CA LEU A 94 -2.11 1.01 13.48
C LEU A 94 -1.02 1.00 14.54
N ASN A 95 0.14 1.59 14.23
CA ASN A 95 1.23 1.81 15.19
C ASN A 95 1.68 3.27 15.14
N TYR A 96 1.50 4.03 16.23
CA TYR A 96 1.75 5.49 16.28
C TYR A 96 1.16 6.25 15.10
N ASN A 97 -0.06 5.90 14.68
CA ASN A 97 -0.78 6.39 13.49
C ASN A 97 -0.22 5.92 12.13
N ASN A 98 0.92 5.25 12.05
CA ASN A 98 1.31 4.57 10.82
C ASN A 98 0.36 3.39 10.58
N TYR A 99 -0.05 3.21 9.33
CA TYR A 99 -1.13 2.31 8.96
C TYR A 99 -0.73 1.39 7.82
N CYS A 100 -1.12 0.13 7.95
CA CYS A 100 -1.19 -0.80 6.82
C CYS A 100 -2.48 -1.62 6.90
N ALA A 101 -2.90 -2.15 5.75
CA ALA A 101 -3.85 -3.24 5.64
C ALA A 101 -3.17 -4.36 4.84
N VAL A 102 -3.26 -5.57 5.36
CA VAL A 102 -2.66 -6.77 4.77
C VAL A 102 -3.71 -7.48 3.96
N ASP A 103 -3.40 -7.84 2.73
CA ASP A 103 -4.37 -8.46 1.85
C ASP A 103 -4.91 -9.76 2.46
N ILE A 104 -4.04 -10.68 2.93
CA ILE A 104 -4.48 -11.91 3.60
C ILE A 104 -3.56 -12.27 4.77
N LEU A 105 -4.15 -12.54 5.94
CA LEU A 105 -3.52 -13.24 7.06
C LEU A 105 -4.13 -14.63 7.20
N ARG A 106 -3.29 -15.66 7.20
CA ARG A 106 -3.69 -17.04 7.43
C ARG A 106 -3.12 -17.54 8.74
N LYS A 107 -3.98 -18.04 9.62
CA LYS A 107 -3.58 -18.62 10.92
C LYS A 107 -2.78 -19.89 10.73
N THR A 108 -1.71 -20.04 11.50
CA THR A 108 -0.87 -21.24 11.59
C THR A 108 -0.77 -21.70 13.04
N GLU A 109 -0.08 -22.81 13.30
CA GLU A 109 0.16 -23.29 14.66
C GLU A 109 0.99 -22.31 15.50
N SER A 110 1.87 -21.54 14.86
CA SER A 110 2.83 -20.63 15.52
C SER A 110 2.45 -19.15 15.47
N GLY A 111 1.31 -18.78 14.87
CA GLY A 111 0.89 -17.40 14.66
C GLY A 111 0.09 -17.22 13.39
N TYR A 112 0.50 -16.28 12.56
CA TYR A 112 -0.09 -16.02 11.26
C TYR A 112 1.00 -15.95 10.19
N ASP A 113 0.67 -16.43 8.99
CA ASP A 113 1.41 -16.12 7.77
C ASP A 113 0.77 -14.91 7.06
N PHE A 114 1.59 -14.09 6.43
CA PHE A 114 1.21 -12.88 5.76
C PHE A 114 1.36 -13.03 4.25
N TYR A 115 0.32 -12.69 3.49
CA TYR A 115 0.29 -12.71 2.03
C TYR A 115 -0.05 -11.34 1.50
N GLU A 116 0.85 -10.77 0.71
CA GLU A 116 0.64 -9.55 -0.09
C GLU A 116 0.36 -9.94 -1.52
N VAL A 117 -0.73 -9.45 -2.09
CA VAL A 117 -1.22 -9.83 -3.41
C VAL A 117 -0.73 -8.83 -4.46
N LYS A 118 -0.19 -9.32 -5.57
CA LYS A 118 0.31 -8.49 -6.66
C LYS A 118 -0.14 -9.04 -8.01
N ASN A 119 -0.88 -8.22 -8.76
CA ASN A 119 -1.30 -8.53 -10.14
C ASN A 119 -0.08 -8.45 -11.08
N ALA A 120 0.80 -9.44 -11.00
CA ALA A 120 2.05 -9.51 -11.73
C ALA A 120 2.46 -10.98 -11.94
N PRO A 121 3.24 -11.29 -13.00
CA PRO A 121 3.70 -12.66 -13.25
C PRO A 121 4.86 -13.08 -12.34
N GLU A 122 5.60 -12.14 -11.75
CA GLU A 122 6.78 -12.41 -10.93
C GLU A 122 6.96 -11.39 -9.81
N VAL A 123 7.80 -11.73 -8.83
CA VAL A 123 8.11 -10.87 -7.70
C VAL A 123 9.16 -9.83 -8.09
N HIS A 124 8.88 -8.55 -7.80
CA HIS A 124 9.78 -7.42 -7.97
C HIS A 124 10.23 -6.85 -6.61
N GLU A 125 11.36 -6.16 -6.59
CA GLU A 125 11.90 -5.55 -5.37
C GLU A 125 10.91 -4.59 -4.69
N GLN A 126 10.13 -3.84 -5.47
CA GLN A 126 9.11 -2.93 -4.94
C GLN A 126 8.03 -3.67 -4.13
N PHE A 127 7.68 -4.90 -4.52
CA PHE A 127 6.69 -5.71 -3.80
C PHE A 127 7.25 -6.22 -2.46
N ILE A 128 8.54 -6.57 -2.45
CA ILE A 128 9.25 -6.94 -1.22
C ILE A 128 9.27 -5.74 -0.25
N ARG A 129 9.55 -4.54 -0.74
CA ARG A 129 9.54 -3.30 0.04
C ARG A 129 8.15 -2.96 0.59
N ASP A 130 7.08 -3.16 -0.21
CA ASP A 130 5.69 -3.01 0.22
C ASP A 130 5.37 -3.94 1.39
N ALA A 131 5.65 -5.23 1.25
CA ALA A 131 5.41 -6.24 2.28
C ALA A 131 6.28 -5.99 3.52
N ALA A 132 7.53 -5.58 3.33
CA ALA A 132 8.44 -5.22 4.42
C ALA A 132 7.90 -4.07 5.28
N PHE A 133 7.39 -3.00 4.66
CA PHE A 133 6.77 -1.89 5.40
C PHE A 133 5.58 -2.38 6.23
N GLN A 134 4.71 -3.19 5.66
CA GLN A 134 3.55 -3.72 6.36
C GLN A 134 3.99 -4.60 7.54
N HIS A 135 4.89 -5.55 7.31
CA HIS A 135 5.42 -6.41 8.36
C HIS A 135 6.14 -5.60 9.46
N TYR A 136 6.85 -4.52 9.12
CA TYR A 136 7.44 -3.59 10.07
C TYR A 136 6.39 -2.97 11.00
N ILE A 137 5.20 -2.58 10.49
CA ILE A 137 4.10 -2.06 11.29
C ILE A 137 3.46 -3.18 12.14
N ILE A 138 3.17 -4.32 11.55
CA ILE A 138 2.54 -5.49 12.21
C ILE A 138 3.38 -5.95 13.41
N SER A 139 4.70 -6.08 13.23
CA SER A 139 5.62 -6.52 14.29
C SER A 139 5.59 -5.58 15.50
N ARG A 140 5.38 -4.28 15.28
CA ARG A 140 5.22 -3.27 16.36
C ARG A 140 3.84 -3.29 17.01
N CYS A 141 2.86 -3.90 16.39
CA CYS A 141 1.56 -4.20 16.99
C CYS A 141 1.57 -5.50 17.80
N GLY A 142 2.70 -6.20 17.85
CA GLY A 142 2.89 -7.42 18.66
C GLY A 142 2.36 -8.70 18.03
N LEU A 143 1.90 -8.68 16.75
CA LEU A 143 1.50 -9.88 16.06
C LEU A 143 2.73 -10.65 15.54
N LYS A 144 2.80 -11.94 15.88
CA LYS A 144 3.85 -12.82 15.38
C LYS A 144 3.48 -13.30 13.99
N ILE A 145 4.29 -12.96 13.00
CA ILE A 145 4.23 -13.47 11.63
C ILE A 145 5.28 -14.58 11.47
N GLY A 146 4.85 -15.74 10.96
CA GLY A 146 5.71 -16.87 10.62
C GLY A 146 6.44 -16.62 9.31
N HIS A 147 5.70 -16.63 8.22
CA HIS A 147 6.23 -16.43 6.87
C HIS A 147 5.52 -15.28 6.17
N ILE A 148 6.23 -14.68 5.20
CA ILE A 148 5.76 -13.57 4.38
C ILE A 148 5.82 -14.02 2.92
N PHE A 149 4.69 -13.86 2.21
CA PHE A 149 4.57 -14.26 0.82
C PHE A 149 4.11 -13.09 -0.04
N ILE A 150 4.61 -13.04 -1.29
CA ILE A 150 3.97 -12.30 -2.37
C ILE A 150 3.18 -13.31 -3.20
N VAL A 151 1.88 -13.03 -3.40
CA VAL A 151 1.03 -13.84 -4.27
C VAL A 151 1.00 -13.20 -5.66
N THR A 152 1.44 -13.97 -6.66
CA THR A 152 1.49 -13.57 -8.06
C THR A 152 0.56 -14.42 -8.92
N HIS A 153 0.53 -14.17 -10.24
CA HIS A 153 -0.19 -15.02 -11.17
C HIS A 153 0.34 -16.45 -11.14
N GLY A 154 -0.56 -17.41 -11.17
CA GLY A 154 -0.23 -18.80 -11.35
C GLY A 154 -0.08 -19.18 -12.82
N PRO A 155 0.36 -20.43 -13.10
CA PRO A 155 0.65 -20.88 -14.45
C PRO A 155 -0.59 -21.12 -15.30
N ASP A 156 -1.74 -21.37 -14.69
CA ASP A 156 -2.97 -21.75 -15.38
C ASP A 156 -4.23 -21.45 -14.54
N GLU A 157 -5.42 -21.75 -15.08
CA GLU A 157 -6.70 -21.53 -14.40
C GLU A 157 -6.93 -22.47 -13.21
N GLU A 158 -6.31 -23.64 -13.18
CA GLU A 158 -6.42 -24.59 -12.05
C GLU A 158 -5.56 -24.12 -10.87
N HIS A 159 -4.46 -23.43 -11.16
CA HIS A 159 -3.53 -22.86 -10.18
C HIS A 159 -3.35 -21.35 -10.43
N PRO A 160 -4.41 -20.54 -10.21
CA PRO A 160 -4.40 -19.13 -10.60
C PRO A 160 -3.50 -18.24 -9.74
N PHE A 161 -3.04 -18.72 -8.59
CA PHE A 161 -2.26 -17.96 -7.61
C PHE A 161 -1.02 -18.73 -7.16
N VAL A 162 0.13 -18.07 -7.15
CA VAL A 162 1.38 -18.63 -6.66
C VAL A 162 1.94 -17.79 -5.52
N PRO A 163 1.96 -18.31 -4.26
CA PRO A 163 2.64 -17.65 -3.16
C PRO A 163 4.16 -17.90 -3.25
N VAL A 164 4.92 -16.82 -3.33
CA VAL A 164 6.40 -16.85 -3.31
C VAL A 164 6.88 -16.33 -1.97
N GLU A 165 7.62 -17.12 -1.22
CA GLU A 165 8.13 -16.74 0.09
C GLU A 165 9.24 -15.67 -0.02
N ILE A 166 9.11 -14.60 0.79
CA ILE A 166 10.06 -13.48 0.82
C ILE A 166 10.46 -13.08 2.25
N THR A 167 10.27 -13.95 3.22
CA THR A 167 10.40 -13.65 4.66
C THR A 167 11.72 -12.97 5.00
N GLU A 168 12.85 -13.53 4.58
CA GLU A 168 14.16 -12.98 4.91
C GLU A 168 14.45 -11.68 4.16
N ALA A 169 14.02 -11.57 2.89
CA ALA A 169 14.18 -10.35 2.10
C ALA A 169 13.36 -9.19 2.71
N ALA A 170 12.13 -9.45 3.15
CA ALA A 170 11.29 -8.45 3.80
C ALA A 170 11.89 -7.98 5.15
N LYS A 171 12.39 -8.90 5.97
CA LYS A 171 13.07 -8.55 7.24
C LYS A 171 14.36 -7.78 6.99
N GLY A 172 15.12 -8.12 5.96
CA GLY A 172 16.33 -7.41 5.55
C GLY A 172 16.11 -5.92 5.23
N ALA A 173 14.91 -5.53 4.82
CA ALA A 173 14.55 -4.15 4.51
C ALA A 173 14.22 -3.27 5.75
N TYR A 174 14.23 -3.83 6.95
CA TYR A 174 13.84 -3.08 8.18
C TYR A 174 14.72 -1.87 8.48
N GLY A 175 16.04 -1.99 8.27
CA GLY A 175 16.97 -0.86 8.42
C GLY A 175 16.55 0.31 7.55
N TRP A 176 16.32 0.05 6.27
CA TRP A 176 15.88 1.05 5.29
C TRP A 176 14.54 1.71 5.68
N ILE A 177 13.56 0.94 6.18
CA ILE A 177 12.29 1.50 6.64
C ILE A 177 12.52 2.40 7.86
N ASN A 178 13.29 1.93 8.84
CA ASN A 178 13.54 2.65 10.09
C ASN A 178 14.26 3.98 9.85
N GLU A 179 15.20 4.03 8.93
CA GLU A 179 15.94 5.24 8.54
C GLU A 179 15.03 6.29 7.89
N ASN A 180 14.02 5.87 7.13
CA ASN A 180 13.21 6.77 6.31
C ASN A 180 11.85 7.15 6.92
N ILE A 181 11.25 6.31 7.76
CA ILE A 181 9.86 6.50 8.23
C ILE A 181 9.67 7.82 9.00
N TRP A 182 10.67 8.24 9.77
CA TRP A 182 10.62 9.49 10.55
C TRP A 182 10.71 10.72 9.64
N ASP A 183 11.61 10.70 8.65
CA ASP A 183 11.75 11.78 7.69
C ASP A 183 10.46 11.95 6.87
N LEU A 184 9.90 10.86 6.37
CA LEU A 184 8.64 10.90 5.61
C LEU A 184 7.46 11.38 6.46
N ASN A 185 7.38 10.98 7.74
CA ASN A 185 6.37 11.52 8.67
C ASN A 185 6.56 13.03 8.92
N ARG A 186 7.78 13.54 8.92
CA ARG A 186 8.10 14.97 9.04
C ARG A 186 7.67 15.72 7.78
N ILE A 187 8.02 15.22 6.60
CA ILE A 187 7.69 15.81 5.29
C ILE A 187 6.20 16.08 5.14
N GLN A 188 5.33 15.16 5.57
CA GLN A 188 3.88 15.38 5.52
C GLN A 188 3.39 16.59 6.35
N LYS A 189 4.19 17.06 7.30
CA LYS A 189 3.85 18.17 8.20
C LYS A 189 4.48 19.49 7.79
N GLU A 190 5.43 19.47 6.84
CA GLU A 190 6.08 20.69 6.35
C GLU A 190 5.05 21.61 5.72
N THR A 191 5.10 22.90 6.07
CA THR A 191 4.19 23.91 5.54
C THR A 191 4.63 24.43 4.17
N ALA A 192 5.94 24.46 3.93
CA ALA A 192 6.52 24.86 2.65
C ALA A 192 6.60 23.67 1.69
N GLU A 193 6.36 23.94 0.41
CA GLU A 193 6.51 22.94 -0.63
C GLU A 193 7.94 22.40 -0.71
N ILE A 194 8.06 21.09 -0.73
CA ILE A 194 9.34 20.40 -0.87
C ILE A 194 9.90 20.66 -2.26
N ARG A 195 11.11 21.21 -2.35
CA ARG A 195 11.81 21.37 -3.61
C ARG A 195 12.46 20.06 -4.03
N THR A 196 12.16 19.65 -5.24
CA THR A 196 12.76 18.47 -5.89
C THR A 196 12.78 18.76 -7.39
N GLU A 197 13.95 18.68 -7.99
CA GLU A 197 14.06 18.79 -9.44
C GLU A 197 13.50 17.54 -10.12
N PRO A 198 12.78 17.69 -11.25
CA PRO A 198 12.36 16.58 -12.07
C PRO A 198 13.55 15.72 -12.53
N GLY A 199 13.33 14.41 -12.60
CA GLY A 199 14.36 13.44 -12.98
C GLY A 199 13.75 12.03 -13.10
N ASP A 200 14.58 11.00 -13.06
CA ASP A 200 14.17 9.59 -13.22
C ASP A 200 13.06 9.15 -12.27
N GLN A 201 13.02 9.73 -11.07
CA GLN A 201 11.94 9.49 -10.10
C GLN A 201 10.55 9.89 -10.59
N CYS A 202 10.44 10.68 -11.66
CA CYS A 202 9.15 11.06 -12.24
C CYS A 202 8.50 9.92 -13.04
N SER A 203 9.30 8.92 -13.45
CA SER A 203 8.85 7.77 -14.24
C SER A 203 9.13 6.42 -13.57
N HIS A 204 10.06 6.36 -12.62
CA HIS A 204 10.49 5.12 -11.96
C HIS A 204 10.31 5.18 -10.44
N PRO A 205 9.84 4.08 -9.81
CA PRO A 205 9.37 2.82 -10.43
C PRO A 205 8.02 2.95 -11.11
N TYR A 206 7.27 4.04 -10.86
CA TYR A 206 5.94 4.28 -11.44
C TYR A 206 5.83 5.72 -11.95
N ALA A 207 4.98 5.95 -12.97
CA ALA A 207 4.67 7.29 -13.46
C ALA A 207 4.15 8.19 -12.32
N CYS A 208 4.72 9.37 -12.18
CA CYS A 208 4.35 10.35 -11.17
C CYS A 208 3.02 11.01 -11.53
N TRP A 209 2.06 11.02 -10.62
CA TRP A 209 0.74 11.64 -10.83
C TRP A 209 0.77 13.19 -10.79
N TYR A 210 1.91 13.78 -10.46
CA TYR A 210 2.14 15.23 -10.45
C TYR A 210 3.14 15.67 -11.52
N TYR A 211 3.36 14.82 -12.54
CA TYR A 211 4.32 15.09 -13.61
C TYR A 211 4.06 16.45 -14.26
N GLY A 212 2.84 16.71 -14.74
CA GLY A 212 2.46 17.97 -15.39
C GLY A 212 2.68 19.19 -14.50
N TYR A 213 2.31 19.11 -13.20
CA TYR A 213 2.56 20.19 -12.24
C TYR A 213 4.06 20.52 -12.10
N CYS A 214 4.90 19.50 -11.98
CA CYS A 214 6.33 19.69 -11.78
C CYS A 214 7.07 20.16 -13.04
N HIS A 215 6.55 19.83 -14.23
CA HIS A 215 7.12 20.21 -15.53
C HIS A 215 6.50 21.49 -16.11
N GLY A 216 5.61 22.16 -15.38
CA GLY A 216 4.97 23.40 -15.84
C GLY A 216 3.93 23.19 -16.94
N GLU A 217 3.44 21.98 -17.11
CA GLU A 217 2.32 21.69 -18.01
C GLU A 217 1.02 22.16 -17.34
N ALA A 218 0.18 22.89 -18.08
CA ALA A 218 -1.11 23.36 -17.57
C ALA A 218 -1.97 22.17 -17.15
N SER A 219 -2.50 22.17 -15.91
CA SER A 219 -3.49 21.17 -15.49
C SER A 219 -4.75 21.31 -16.34
N GLY A 220 -5.42 20.20 -16.67
CA GLY A 220 -6.61 20.19 -17.53
C GLY A 220 -7.76 21.12 -17.08
N GLU A 221 -7.75 21.61 -15.83
CA GLU A 221 -8.65 22.64 -15.32
C GLU A 221 -8.27 24.05 -15.76
N GLN A 222 -6.98 24.36 -15.89
CA GLN A 222 -6.54 25.66 -16.43
C GLN A 222 -6.88 25.80 -17.92
N ILE A 223 -6.84 24.72 -18.71
CA ILE A 223 -7.25 24.71 -20.12
C ILE A 223 -8.75 25.02 -20.29
N ARG A 224 -9.61 24.67 -19.31
CA ARG A 224 -11.04 25.00 -19.33
C ARG A 224 -11.35 26.45 -18.95
N MET A 225 -10.48 27.13 -18.21
CA MET A 225 -10.70 28.52 -17.79
C MET A 225 -10.17 29.56 -18.79
N GLU A 226 -9.22 29.19 -19.67
CA GLU A 226 -8.70 30.06 -20.73
C GLU A 226 -9.50 29.96 -22.04
N GLY A 227 -10.52 29.12 -22.09
CA GLY A 227 -11.41 28.88 -23.23
C GLY A 227 -12.84 29.41 -23.10
N LEU A 228 -13.08 30.37 -22.17
CA LEU A 228 -14.37 31.06 -22.02
C LEU A 228 -14.24 32.56 -22.32
#